data_6c4f3b980ad7af92c83e41fc51d799f2
#
_entry.id   6c4f3b980ad7af92c83e41fc51d799f2
#
_cell.length_a   1.000
_cell.length_b   1.000
_cell.length_c   1.000
_cell.angle_alpha   90.00
_cell.angle_beta   90.00
_cell.angle_gamma   90.00
#
_symmetry.space_group_name_H-M   'P 1'
#
loop_
_entity.id
_entity.type
_entity.pdbx_description
1 polymer ?
#
loop_
_entity_poly.entity_id
_entity_poly.type
_entity_poly.pdbx_seq_one_letter_code
_entity_poly.pdbx_strand_id
1 'polypeptide(L)'
;MTFLWDPDQRSYAEAHVWGILATGRADGSPQQSMIGYFVDDEGRLVISAKAFTAKWKNAVRQPKVSLTVPDGRVHLVVYGDAETISDDPLRAELTAQVFATLSGGDAPDPSSIVAMLDEQQRTVIRITPTKTLYQE
;
A
#
# COMPACT_ATOMS: atom_id res chain seq x y z
N MET A 1 -7.77 -9.59 17.99
CA MET A 1 -8.97 -9.78 17.16
C MET A 1 -8.59 -9.52 15.70
N THR A 2 -8.98 -10.41 14.82
CA THR A 2 -8.71 -10.27 13.38
C THR A 2 -9.69 -9.26 12.77
N PHE A 3 -9.17 -8.36 11.93
CA PHE A 3 -10.00 -7.42 11.20
C PHE A 3 -10.84 -8.17 10.16
N LEU A 4 -12.12 -7.83 10.08
CA LEU A 4 -13.02 -8.34 9.06
C LEU A 4 -13.50 -7.18 8.20
N TRP A 5 -13.26 -7.27 6.89
CA TRP A 5 -13.75 -6.28 5.96
C TRP A 5 -15.26 -6.27 5.88
N ASP A 6 -15.86 -5.08 5.92
CA ASP A 6 -17.20 -4.90 5.41
C ASP A 6 -17.15 -5.20 3.91
N PRO A 7 -18.04 -6.08 3.37
CA PRO A 7 -17.96 -6.47 1.95
C PRO A 7 -18.07 -5.30 0.98
N ASP A 8 -18.89 -4.29 1.27
CA ASP A 8 -19.05 -3.14 0.39
C ASP A 8 -17.82 -2.25 0.41
N GLN A 9 -17.20 -2.09 1.58
CA GLN A 9 -15.96 -1.33 1.73
C GLN A 9 -14.79 -2.03 1.03
N ARG A 10 -14.71 -3.35 1.12
CA ARG A 10 -13.69 -4.11 0.39
C ARG A 10 -13.87 -3.95 -1.12
N SER A 11 -15.11 -4.04 -1.61
CA SER A 11 -15.41 -3.82 -3.02
C SER A 11 -15.01 -2.42 -3.48
N TYR A 12 -15.27 -1.42 -2.64
CA TYR A 12 -14.83 -0.05 -2.91
C TYR A 12 -13.30 0.03 -3.03
N ALA A 13 -12.59 -0.54 -2.07
CA ALA A 13 -11.12 -0.53 -2.09
C ALA A 13 -10.57 -1.23 -3.34
N GLU A 14 -11.18 -2.36 -3.73
CA GLU A 14 -10.75 -3.13 -4.91
C GLU A 14 -11.10 -2.44 -6.23
N ALA A 15 -12.11 -1.56 -6.23
CA ALA A 15 -12.51 -0.81 -7.43
C ALA A 15 -11.62 0.41 -7.71
N HIS A 16 -10.76 0.76 -6.78
CA HIS A 16 -9.85 1.92 -6.89
C HIS A 16 -8.40 1.45 -6.83
N VAL A 17 -7.49 2.26 -7.37
CA VAL A 17 -6.05 1.93 -7.40
C VAL A 17 -5.17 3.06 -6.86
N TRP A 18 -5.74 4.23 -6.55
CA TRP A 18 -5.00 5.38 -6.04
C TRP A 18 -5.53 5.80 -4.67
N GLY A 19 -4.61 6.18 -3.81
CA GLY A 19 -4.96 6.66 -2.48
C GLY A 19 -3.87 7.55 -1.91
N ILE A 20 -4.17 8.11 -0.74
CA ILE A 20 -3.24 8.98 -0.01
C ILE A 20 -2.81 8.24 1.24
N LEU A 21 -1.53 7.90 1.29
CA LEU A 21 -0.93 7.20 2.44
C LEU A 21 -0.42 8.22 3.45
N ALA A 22 -0.86 8.10 4.69
CA ALA A 22 -0.38 8.91 5.80
C ALA A 22 0.53 8.06 6.69
N THR A 23 1.73 8.58 6.95
CA THR A 23 2.74 7.96 7.81
C THR A 23 3.19 8.98 8.86
N GLY A 24 3.70 8.53 10.01
CA GLY A 24 4.12 9.40 11.08
C GLY A 24 5.59 9.76 11.01
N ARG A 25 5.89 11.06 11.04
CA ARG A 25 7.27 11.54 11.17
C ARG A 25 7.79 11.31 12.57
N ALA A 26 9.10 11.46 12.74
CA ALA A 26 9.75 11.28 14.06
C ALA A 26 9.17 12.21 15.14
N ASP A 27 8.71 13.41 14.76
CA ASP A 27 8.11 14.37 15.69
C ASP A 27 6.60 14.14 15.89
N GLY A 28 6.03 13.08 15.28
CA GLY A 28 4.61 12.76 15.36
C GLY A 28 3.73 13.44 14.34
N SER A 29 4.27 14.37 13.55
CA SER A 29 3.47 15.01 12.52
C SER A 29 3.19 14.04 11.36
N PRO A 30 1.99 14.11 10.72
CA PRO A 30 1.68 13.24 9.61
C PRO A 30 2.37 13.69 8.33
N GLN A 31 2.83 12.70 7.54
CA GLN A 31 3.34 12.91 6.19
C GLN A 31 2.42 12.17 5.23
N GLN A 32 2.03 12.81 4.15
CA GLN A 32 1.08 12.23 3.19
C GLN A 32 1.69 12.13 1.80
N SER A 33 1.36 11.04 1.09
CA SER A 33 1.83 10.79 -0.26
C SER A 33 0.73 10.14 -1.09
N MET A 34 0.58 10.56 -2.34
CA MET A 34 -0.27 9.87 -3.29
C MET A 34 0.45 8.58 -3.72
N ILE A 35 -0.25 7.46 -3.64
CA ILE A 35 0.31 6.13 -3.98
C ILE A 35 -0.68 5.30 -4.78
N GLY A 36 -0.15 4.33 -5.52
CA GLY A 36 -0.96 3.28 -6.10
C GLY A 36 -0.91 2.04 -5.22
N TYR A 37 -1.99 1.27 -5.19
CA TYR A 37 -2.09 0.09 -4.34
C TYR A 37 -2.92 -1.00 -4.99
N PHE A 38 -2.84 -2.20 -4.45
CA PHE A 38 -3.84 -3.24 -4.70
C PHE A 38 -4.19 -3.92 -3.38
N VAL A 39 -5.35 -4.61 -3.38
CA VAL A 39 -5.81 -5.40 -2.24
C VAL A 39 -5.48 -6.85 -2.52
N ASP A 40 -4.71 -7.49 -1.65
CA ASP A 40 -4.34 -8.90 -1.85
C ASP A 40 -5.47 -9.84 -1.40
N ASP A 41 -5.26 -11.15 -1.60
CA ASP A 41 -6.28 -12.17 -1.29
C ASP A 41 -6.67 -12.19 0.18
N GLU A 42 -5.78 -11.74 1.06
CA GLU A 42 -6.04 -11.67 2.50
C GLU A 42 -6.59 -10.30 2.95
N GLY A 43 -6.89 -9.43 1.99
CA GLY A 43 -7.46 -8.11 2.29
C GLY A 43 -6.45 -7.10 2.79
N ARG A 44 -5.17 -7.30 2.53
CA ARG A 44 -4.11 -6.34 2.88
C ARG A 44 -3.88 -5.39 1.72
N LEU A 45 -3.46 -4.17 2.03
CA LEU A 45 -3.17 -3.16 1.03
C LEU A 45 -1.67 -3.18 0.72
N VAL A 46 -1.31 -3.31 -0.56
CA VAL A 46 0.08 -3.48 -1.00
C VAL A 46 0.50 -2.30 -1.85
N ILE A 47 1.62 -1.69 -1.48
CA ILE A 47 2.13 -0.45 -2.06
C ILE A 47 3.60 -0.63 -2.43
N SER A 48 4.00 -0.14 -3.61
CA SER A 48 5.41 -0.06 -3.99
C SER A 48 5.97 1.31 -3.55
N ALA A 49 7.09 1.30 -2.86
CA ALA A 49 7.73 2.52 -2.37
C ALA A 49 9.25 2.44 -2.57
N LYS A 50 9.87 3.58 -2.85
CA LYS A 50 11.33 3.64 -2.93
C LYS A 50 11.92 3.85 -1.53
N ALA A 51 12.99 3.14 -1.22
CA ALA A 51 13.57 3.10 0.13
C ALA A 51 14.10 4.44 0.63
N PHE A 52 14.39 5.38 -0.26
CA PHE A 52 14.87 6.72 0.13
C PHE A 52 13.73 7.70 0.45
N THR A 53 12.47 7.30 0.28
CA THR A 53 11.33 8.21 0.50
C THR A 53 10.94 8.31 1.97
N ALA A 54 10.33 9.44 2.32
CA ALA A 54 9.85 9.67 3.69
C ALA A 54 8.84 8.61 4.12
N LYS A 55 7.91 8.23 3.23
CA LYS A 55 6.89 7.23 3.57
C LYS A 55 7.49 5.88 3.96
N TRP A 56 8.55 5.45 3.26
CA TRP A 56 9.25 4.21 3.61
C TRP A 56 9.93 4.31 4.96
N LYS A 57 10.74 5.36 5.14
CA LYS A 57 11.49 5.57 6.40
C LYS A 57 10.55 5.70 7.60
N ASN A 58 9.43 6.40 7.41
CA ASN A 58 8.43 6.56 8.45
C ASN A 58 7.76 5.22 8.79
N ALA A 59 7.39 4.42 7.78
CA ALA A 59 6.75 3.12 8.00
C ALA A 59 7.67 2.13 8.71
N VAL A 60 8.98 2.17 8.42
CA VAL A 60 9.97 1.34 9.11
C VAL A 60 10.02 1.69 10.60
N ARG A 61 10.02 2.97 10.94
CA ARG A 61 10.13 3.45 12.32
C ARG A 61 8.81 3.34 13.08
N GLN A 62 7.69 3.68 12.42
CA GLN A 62 6.37 3.70 13.03
C GLN A 62 5.40 2.98 12.10
N PRO A 63 4.97 1.75 12.45
CA PRO A 63 4.13 0.94 11.57
C PRO A 63 2.67 1.39 11.50
N LYS A 64 2.22 2.27 12.37
CA LYS A 64 0.83 2.73 12.34
C LYS A 64 0.64 3.75 11.24
N VAL A 65 -0.21 3.39 10.28
CA VAL A 65 -0.44 4.18 9.06
C VAL A 65 -1.94 4.24 8.75
N SER A 66 -2.31 5.11 7.81
CA SER A 66 -3.65 5.09 7.24
C SER A 66 -3.60 5.39 5.74
N LEU A 67 -4.56 4.84 5.02
CA LEU A 67 -4.72 5.08 3.58
C LEU A 67 -6.12 5.61 3.33
N THR A 68 -6.21 6.78 2.69
CA THR A 68 -7.49 7.35 2.25
C THR A 68 -7.66 7.09 0.77
N VAL A 69 -8.80 6.50 0.40
CA VAL A 69 -9.14 6.24 -1.00
C VAL A 69 -10.32 7.14 -1.37
N PRO A 70 -10.06 8.30 -2.01
CA PRO A 70 -11.11 9.26 -2.33
C PRO A 70 -11.75 8.97 -3.69
N ASP A 71 -13.03 9.33 -3.80
CA ASP A 71 -13.75 9.36 -5.07
C ASP A 71 -14.73 10.53 -4.99
N GLY A 72 -14.29 11.70 -5.44
CA GLY A 72 -15.04 12.91 -5.22
C GLY A 72 -15.15 13.22 -3.73
N ARG A 73 -16.38 13.34 -3.24
CA ARG A 73 -16.64 13.57 -1.81
C ARG A 73 -16.72 12.28 -0.99
N VAL A 74 -16.96 11.16 -1.67
CA VAL A 74 -16.97 9.84 -1.04
C VAL A 74 -15.53 9.42 -0.76
N HIS A 75 -15.28 8.82 0.39
CA HIS A 75 -13.95 8.30 0.68
C HIS A 75 -13.99 7.18 1.70
N LEU A 76 -13.00 6.31 1.58
CA LEU A 76 -12.74 5.22 2.52
C LEU A 76 -11.39 5.48 3.16
N VAL A 77 -11.32 5.44 4.49
CA VAL A 77 -10.05 5.49 5.22
C VAL A 77 -9.79 4.12 5.83
N VAL A 78 -8.63 3.56 5.56
CA VAL A 78 -8.19 2.29 6.12
C VAL A 78 -7.02 2.57 7.07
N TYR A 79 -7.23 2.33 8.35
CA TYR A 79 -6.17 2.37 9.37
C TYR A 79 -5.56 0.98 9.47
N GLY A 80 -4.26 0.89 9.64
CA GLY A 80 -3.63 -0.41 9.76
C GLY A 80 -2.19 -0.37 10.22
N ASP A 81 -1.63 -1.57 10.29
CA ASP A 81 -0.23 -1.79 10.64
C ASP A 81 0.54 -2.15 9.38
N ALA A 82 1.62 -1.40 9.13
CA ALA A 82 2.47 -1.59 7.97
C ALA A 82 3.60 -2.55 8.28
N GLU A 83 3.86 -3.46 7.35
CA GLU A 83 5.11 -4.20 7.31
C GLU A 83 5.90 -3.77 6.08
N THR A 84 7.21 -3.72 6.21
CA THR A 84 8.10 -3.33 5.13
C THR A 84 8.81 -4.57 4.61
N ILE A 85 8.77 -4.77 3.28
CA ILE A 85 9.27 -5.98 2.62
C ILE A 85 10.33 -5.58 1.61
N SER A 86 11.57 -5.96 1.88
CA SER A 86 12.73 -5.61 1.04
C SER A 86 13.37 -6.82 0.36
N ASP A 87 12.99 -8.04 0.76
CA ASP A 87 13.65 -9.25 0.31
C ASP A 87 12.85 -9.97 -0.77
N ASP A 88 13.57 -10.51 -1.73
CA ASP A 88 13.01 -11.33 -2.79
C ASP A 88 12.94 -12.80 -2.34
N PRO A 89 12.03 -13.60 -2.92
CA PRO A 89 11.19 -13.26 -4.08
C PRO A 89 9.94 -12.42 -3.75
N LEU A 90 9.56 -12.26 -2.50
CA LEU A 90 8.28 -11.62 -2.13
C LEU A 90 8.21 -10.16 -2.59
N ARG A 91 9.27 -9.38 -2.40
CA ARG A 91 9.33 -8.00 -2.89
C ARG A 91 8.99 -7.91 -4.38
N ALA A 92 9.65 -8.72 -5.21
CA ALA A 92 9.44 -8.70 -6.65
C ALA A 92 8.05 -9.20 -7.03
N GLU A 93 7.56 -10.26 -6.38
CA GLU A 93 6.22 -10.79 -6.63
C GLU A 93 5.14 -9.75 -6.35
N LEU A 94 5.22 -9.07 -5.20
CA LEU A 94 4.24 -8.06 -4.82
C LEU A 94 4.34 -6.81 -5.70
N THR A 95 5.55 -6.37 -6.03
CA THR A 95 5.74 -5.22 -6.91
C THR A 95 5.19 -5.48 -8.30
N ALA A 96 5.39 -6.71 -8.83
CA ALA A 96 4.80 -7.09 -10.11
C ALA A 96 3.27 -6.96 -10.11
N GLN A 97 2.62 -7.34 -9.02
CA GLN A 97 1.18 -7.18 -8.86
C GLN A 97 0.76 -5.71 -8.81
N VAL A 98 1.51 -4.87 -8.12
CA VAL A 98 1.25 -3.42 -8.10
C VAL A 98 1.32 -2.86 -9.52
N PHE A 99 2.37 -3.20 -10.26
CA PHE A 99 2.54 -2.73 -11.64
C PHE A 99 1.38 -3.17 -12.54
N ALA A 100 0.96 -4.44 -12.43
CA ALA A 100 -0.17 -4.96 -13.20
C ALA A 100 -1.46 -4.19 -12.89
N THR A 101 -1.72 -3.95 -11.61
CA THR A 101 -2.92 -3.24 -11.16
C THR A 101 -2.94 -1.81 -11.69
N LEU A 102 -1.82 -1.11 -11.63
CA LEU A 102 -1.76 0.30 -12.07
C LEU A 102 -1.77 0.43 -13.59
N SER A 103 -1.20 -0.52 -14.32
CA SER A 103 -1.18 -0.49 -15.79
C SER A 103 -2.44 -1.06 -16.42
N GLY A 104 -3.19 -1.86 -15.68
CA GLY A 104 -4.35 -2.60 -16.19
C GLY A 104 -3.99 -3.80 -17.06
N GLY A 105 -2.71 -4.21 -17.05
CA GLY A 105 -2.21 -5.31 -17.85
C GLY A 105 -1.81 -6.52 -17.02
N ASP A 106 -1.08 -7.42 -17.66
CA ASP A 106 -0.57 -8.62 -16.99
C ASP A 106 0.63 -8.28 -16.10
N ALA A 107 0.79 -9.04 -15.03
CA ALA A 107 1.95 -8.90 -14.15
C ALA A 107 3.22 -9.37 -14.89
N PRO A 108 4.31 -8.59 -14.82
CA PRO A 108 5.59 -9.06 -15.34
C PRO A 108 6.08 -10.25 -14.53
N ASP A 109 6.96 -11.06 -15.13
CA ASP A 109 7.66 -12.11 -14.39
C ASP A 109 8.47 -11.46 -13.27
N PRO A 110 8.25 -11.82 -12.00
CA PRO A 110 8.96 -11.19 -10.89
C PRO A 110 10.48 -11.24 -11.04
N SER A 111 11.05 -12.33 -11.52
CA SER A 111 12.49 -12.45 -11.68
C SER A 111 13.04 -11.48 -12.74
N SER A 112 12.23 -11.07 -13.70
CA SER A 112 12.65 -10.17 -14.77
C SER A 112 12.78 -8.72 -14.33
N ILE A 113 12.20 -8.33 -13.20
CA ILE A 113 12.20 -6.94 -12.73
C ILE A 113 13.15 -6.68 -11.57
N VAL A 114 13.79 -7.71 -11.01
CA VAL A 114 14.65 -7.57 -9.82
C VAL A 114 15.74 -6.52 -10.02
N ALA A 115 16.44 -6.53 -11.15
CA ALA A 115 17.52 -5.58 -11.43
C ALA A 115 17.00 -4.13 -11.45
N MET A 116 15.84 -3.91 -12.06
CA MET A 116 15.22 -2.59 -12.09
C MET A 116 14.79 -2.14 -10.69
N LEU A 117 14.22 -3.06 -9.89
CA LEU A 117 13.83 -2.75 -8.52
C LEU A 117 15.03 -2.36 -7.67
N ASP A 118 16.15 -3.05 -7.84
CA ASP A 118 17.39 -2.72 -7.13
C ASP A 118 17.89 -1.34 -7.54
N GLU A 119 17.94 -1.05 -8.84
CA GLU A 119 18.38 0.24 -9.36
C GLU A 119 17.51 1.39 -8.84
N GLN A 120 16.21 1.19 -8.80
CA GLN A 120 15.25 2.20 -8.31
C GLN A 120 15.09 2.19 -6.79
N GLN A 121 15.74 1.27 -6.10
CA GLN A 121 15.60 1.07 -4.66
C GLN A 121 14.14 0.85 -4.24
N ARG A 122 13.39 0.09 -5.03
CA ARG A 122 11.99 -0.20 -4.73
C ARG A 122 11.85 -1.29 -3.67
N THR A 123 10.88 -1.07 -2.82
CA THR A 123 10.50 -1.96 -1.73
C THR A 123 8.98 -2.02 -1.67
N VAL A 124 8.45 -2.76 -0.71
CA VAL A 124 7.00 -2.92 -0.55
C VAL A 124 6.58 -2.55 0.86
N ILE A 125 5.50 -1.77 0.96
CA ILE A 125 4.77 -1.55 2.22
C ILE A 125 3.46 -2.33 2.09
N ARG A 126 3.21 -3.25 3.04
CA ARG A 126 1.97 -4.03 3.07
C ARG A 126 1.24 -3.73 4.36
N ILE A 127 0.00 -3.27 4.24
CA ILE A 127 -0.81 -2.80 5.36
C ILE A 127 -1.87 -3.82 5.71
N THR A 128 -1.85 -4.29 6.96
CA THR A 128 -2.91 -5.13 7.51
C THR A 128 -3.94 -4.19 8.15
N PRO A 129 -5.16 -4.13 7.62
CA PRO A 129 -6.18 -3.24 8.17
C PRO A 129 -6.53 -3.59 9.61
N THR A 130 -6.79 -2.56 10.41
CA THR A 130 -7.28 -2.71 11.79
C THR A 130 -8.62 -2.03 11.99
N LYS A 131 -8.93 -1.02 11.18
CA LYS A 131 -10.16 -0.23 11.29
C LYS A 131 -10.40 0.51 9.98
N THR A 132 -11.67 0.71 9.64
CA THR A 132 -12.05 1.52 8.48
C THR A 132 -13.05 2.60 8.88
N LEU A 133 -13.10 3.65 8.06
CA LEU A 133 -14.08 4.72 8.15
C LEU A 133 -14.53 5.03 6.72
N TYR A 134 -15.84 4.96 6.48
CA TYR A 134 -16.41 5.24 5.18
C TYR A 134 -17.34 6.46 5.27
N GLN A 135 -17.15 7.43 4.38
CA GLN A 135 -17.94 8.67 4.35
C GLN A 135 -18.46 8.94 2.94
N GLU A 136 -19.68 9.40 2.86
CA GLU A 136 -20.31 9.86 1.63
C GLU A 136 -20.42 11.38 1.58
#